data_8eacd65d87754236ebedab88d5e4c786
#
_entry.id   8eacd65d87754236ebedab88d5e4c786
#
_cell.length_a   1.000
_cell.length_b   1.000
_cell.length_c   1.000
_cell.angle_alpha   90.00
_cell.angle_beta   90.00
_cell.angle_gamma   90.00
#
_symmetry.space_group_name_H-M   'P 1'
#
loop_
_entity.id
_entity.type
_entity.pdbx_description
1 polymer ?
#
loop_
_entity_poly.entity_id
_entity_poly.type
_entity_poly.pdbx_seq_one_letter_code
_entity_poly.pdbx_strand_id
1 'polypeptide(L)'
;MQEHEEELKKILQKITPNVDTYYGEFSSLNDIKIDHNKMPAIYVDFLGENPINSYQQKLTFSLYLVAASFSKNEKTRDEKRYSIYSLIQDVNKALHLKPILESEPIVLKSSKKILDAKAQNAYLVIFQKNIEFTVETNLLEGELIE
;
A
#
# COMPACT_ATOMS: atom_id res chain seq x y z
N MET A 1 10.44 0.89 -12.47
CA MET A 1 9.94 0.76 -11.09
C MET A 1 9.24 2.01 -10.59
N GLN A 2 9.82 3.18 -10.79
CA GLN A 2 9.19 4.45 -10.41
C GLN A 2 7.83 4.63 -11.08
N GLU A 3 7.74 4.34 -12.38
CA GLU A 3 6.50 4.48 -13.14
C GLU A 3 5.40 3.56 -12.62
N HIS A 4 5.77 2.36 -12.18
CA HIS A 4 4.82 1.40 -11.62
C HIS A 4 4.27 1.91 -10.28
N GLU A 5 5.13 2.46 -9.43
CA GLU A 5 4.69 3.05 -8.16
C GLU A 5 3.75 4.22 -8.40
N GLU A 6 4.08 5.10 -9.34
CA GLU A 6 3.25 6.25 -9.69
C GLU A 6 1.88 5.82 -10.23
N GLU A 7 1.84 4.78 -11.06
CA GLU A 7 0.58 4.26 -11.59
C GLU A 7 -0.28 3.61 -10.50
N LEU A 8 0.35 2.86 -9.58
CA LEU A 8 -0.34 2.32 -8.41
C LEU A 8 -0.98 3.45 -7.60
N LYS A 9 -0.24 4.51 -7.34
CA LYS A 9 -0.78 5.66 -6.59
C LYS A 9 -1.98 6.27 -7.29
N LYS A 10 -1.94 6.43 -8.62
CA LYS A 10 -3.07 6.97 -9.38
C LYS A 10 -4.33 6.11 -9.24
N ILE A 11 -4.16 4.79 -9.31
CA ILE A 11 -5.28 3.86 -9.16
C ILE A 11 -5.87 3.98 -7.76
N LEU A 12 -5.03 4.02 -6.74
CA LEU A 12 -5.45 4.09 -5.35
C LEU A 12 -6.04 5.45 -4.99
N GLN A 13 -5.64 6.51 -5.65
CA GLN A 13 -6.20 7.86 -5.46
C GLN A 13 -7.67 7.97 -5.84
N LYS A 14 -8.19 7.02 -6.61
CA LYS A 14 -9.62 6.94 -6.89
C LYS A 14 -10.42 6.46 -5.68
N ILE A 15 -9.78 5.82 -4.72
CA ILE A 15 -10.39 5.32 -3.48
C ILE A 15 -10.33 6.39 -2.40
N THR A 16 -9.14 6.97 -2.20
CA THR A 16 -8.92 8.07 -1.26
C THR A 16 -7.85 9.00 -1.83
N PRO A 17 -7.98 10.33 -1.65
CA PRO A 17 -6.95 11.26 -2.14
C PRO A 17 -5.63 11.14 -1.37
N ASN A 18 -5.64 10.51 -0.20
CA ASN A 18 -4.50 10.45 0.71
C ASN A 18 -3.62 9.23 0.42
N VAL A 19 -2.95 9.25 -0.72
CA VAL A 19 -2.04 8.18 -1.15
C VAL A 19 -0.65 8.75 -1.31
N ASP A 20 0.31 8.18 -0.58
CA ASP A 20 1.70 8.61 -0.59
C ASP A 20 2.68 7.45 -0.58
N THR A 21 3.94 7.73 -0.83
CA THR A 21 5.02 6.76 -0.65
C THR A 21 5.29 6.61 0.85
N TYR A 22 5.55 5.38 1.28
CA TYR A 22 5.89 5.07 2.66
C TYR A 22 7.36 5.41 2.94
N TYR A 23 7.59 6.22 3.98
CA TYR A 23 8.93 6.61 4.42
C TYR A 23 9.20 6.23 5.87
N GLY A 24 8.55 5.18 6.36
CA GLY A 24 8.72 4.72 7.74
C GLY A 24 7.93 5.51 8.77
N GLU A 25 6.82 6.13 8.37
CA GLU A 25 6.01 7.00 9.24
C GLU A 25 5.51 6.28 10.50
N PHE A 26 5.36 4.96 10.45
CA PHE A 26 4.80 4.19 11.58
C PHE A 26 5.85 3.45 12.38
N SER A 27 7.12 3.77 12.20
CA SER A 27 8.22 3.11 12.91
C SER A 27 8.30 3.53 14.40
N SER A 28 7.76 4.69 14.76
CA SER A 28 7.71 5.18 16.13
C SER A 28 6.38 5.87 16.41
N LEU A 29 5.47 5.16 17.07
CA LEU A 29 4.12 5.66 17.35
C LEU A 29 4.07 6.86 18.28
N ASN A 30 5.01 6.94 19.23
CA ASN A 30 5.02 8.01 20.21
C ASN A 30 5.29 9.38 19.59
N ASP A 31 5.93 9.40 18.42
CA ASP A 31 6.31 10.62 17.71
C ASP A 31 5.33 10.97 16.59
N ILE A 32 4.32 10.12 16.34
CA ILE A 32 3.36 10.33 15.25
C ILE A 32 2.19 11.18 15.73
N LYS A 33 1.98 12.27 15.02
CA LYS A 33 0.76 13.06 15.11
C LYS A 33 -0.02 12.88 13.82
N ILE A 34 -1.25 12.37 13.94
CA ILE A 34 -2.08 12.05 12.79
C ILE A 34 -2.90 13.28 12.37
N ASP A 35 -2.87 13.60 11.09
CA ASP A 35 -3.69 14.66 10.51
C ASP A 35 -5.06 14.08 10.16
N HIS A 36 -6.09 14.60 10.82
CA HIS A 36 -7.49 14.20 10.62
C HIS A 36 -7.90 14.30 9.14
N ASN A 37 -7.43 15.33 8.44
CA ASN A 37 -7.80 15.57 7.04
C ASN A 37 -7.13 14.61 6.07
N LYS A 38 -6.16 13.82 6.54
CA LYS A 38 -5.41 12.87 5.72
C LYS A 38 -5.79 11.42 5.97
N MET A 39 -6.96 11.17 6.56
CA MET A 39 -7.46 9.83 6.84
C MET A 39 -8.78 9.58 6.12
N PRO A 40 -9.04 8.35 5.62
CA PRO A 40 -8.13 7.21 5.56
C PRO A 40 -6.97 7.45 4.60
N ALA A 41 -5.86 6.77 4.84
CA ALA A 41 -4.66 6.93 4.03
C ALA A 41 -4.15 5.59 3.51
N ILE A 42 -3.47 5.63 2.37
CA ILE A 42 -2.77 4.47 1.81
C ILE A 42 -1.32 4.89 1.55
N TYR A 43 -0.38 4.11 2.07
CA TYR A 43 1.04 4.31 1.80
C TYR A 43 1.57 3.17 0.96
N VAL A 44 2.32 3.51 -0.09
CA VAL A 44 2.88 2.55 -1.03
C VAL A 44 4.37 2.40 -0.78
N ASP A 45 4.81 1.16 -0.59
CA ASP A 45 6.20 0.83 -0.31
C ASP A 45 6.70 -0.22 -1.30
N PHE A 46 7.74 0.11 -2.05
CA PHE A 46 8.39 -0.86 -2.92
C PHE A 46 9.29 -1.76 -2.07
N LEU A 47 8.99 -3.05 -2.03
CA LEU A 47 9.75 -4.00 -1.23
C LEU A 47 10.94 -4.59 -1.97
N GLY A 48 10.86 -4.72 -3.27
CA GLY A 48 11.97 -5.28 -4.02
C GLY A 48 11.55 -5.89 -5.35
N GLU A 49 12.55 -6.31 -6.10
CA GLU A 49 12.38 -7.02 -7.34
C GLU A 49 13.05 -8.39 -7.24
N ASN A 50 12.56 -9.34 -8.02
CA ASN A 50 13.12 -10.68 -8.06
C ASN A 50 13.17 -11.15 -9.52
N PRO A 51 14.36 -11.29 -10.11
CA PRO A 51 14.48 -11.79 -11.46
C PRO A 51 13.92 -13.21 -11.58
N ILE A 52 13.05 -13.43 -12.58
CA ILE A 52 12.50 -14.75 -12.87
C ILE A 52 13.38 -15.43 -13.93
N ASN A 53 13.77 -14.66 -14.94
CA ASN A 53 14.67 -15.09 -16.02
C ASN A 53 15.32 -13.83 -16.63
N SER A 54 15.97 -13.96 -17.79
CA SER A 54 16.66 -12.82 -18.42
C SER A 54 15.73 -11.75 -18.97
N TYR A 55 14.43 -12.03 -19.07
CA TYR A 55 13.44 -11.13 -19.69
C TYR A 55 12.32 -10.72 -18.77
N GLN A 56 12.22 -11.28 -17.57
CA GLN A 56 11.12 -11.03 -16.66
C GLN A 56 11.62 -10.89 -15.23
N GLN A 57 10.99 -9.99 -14.50
CA GLN A 57 11.20 -9.85 -13.06
C GLN A 57 9.86 -9.61 -12.37
N LYS A 58 9.82 -10.01 -11.11
CA LYS A 58 8.67 -9.80 -10.25
C LYS A 58 8.92 -8.60 -9.36
N LEU A 59 7.99 -7.64 -9.36
CA LEU A 59 8.01 -6.50 -8.45
C LEU A 59 7.04 -6.76 -7.31
N THR A 60 7.48 -6.50 -6.10
CA THR A 60 6.68 -6.65 -4.88
C THR A 60 6.51 -5.30 -4.21
N PHE A 61 5.27 -4.96 -3.93
CA PHE A 61 4.90 -3.74 -3.20
C PHE A 61 4.10 -4.10 -1.96
N SER A 62 4.24 -3.28 -0.94
CA SER A 62 3.41 -3.33 0.25
C SER A 62 2.54 -2.09 0.30
N LEU A 63 1.27 -2.28 0.61
CA LEU A 63 0.32 -1.19 0.78
C LEU A 63 -0.08 -1.14 2.24
N TYR A 64 0.13 0.03 2.88
CA TYR A 64 -0.30 0.25 4.26
C TYR A 64 -1.62 1.00 4.23
N LEU A 65 -2.67 0.35 4.70
CA LEU A 65 -4.02 0.88 4.73
C LEU A 65 -4.29 1.37 6.15
N VAL A 66 -4.54 2.66 6.29
CA VAL A 66 -4.58 3.31 7.61
C VAL A 66 -5.94 3.93 7.85
N ALA A 67 -6.53 3.61 8.98
CA ALA A 67 -7.70 4.29 9.51
C ALA A 67 -7.37 4.84 10.90
N ALA A 68 -7.97 5.97 11.24
CA ALA A 68 -7.73 6.61 12.52
C ALA A 68 -9.03 7.12 13.12
N SER A 69 -9.16 7.00 14.45
CA SER A 69 -10.23 7.62 15.22
C SER A 69 -9.63 8.63 16.19
N PHE A 70 -10.20 9.82 16.19
CA PHE A 70 -9.79 10.90 17.08
C PHE A 70 -10.72 11.00 18.30
N SER A 71 -11.75 10.17 18.35
CA SER A 71 -12.73 10.11 19.43
C SER A 71 -12.24 9.19 20.54
N LYS A 72 -12.55 9.58 21.80
CA LYS A 72 -12.37 8.71 22.96
C LYS A 72 -13.51 7.72 23.13
N ASN A 73 -14.58 7.86 22.36
CA ASN A 73 -15.73 6.99 22.41
C ASN A 73 -15.40 5.63 21.75
N GLU A 74 -15.55 4.56 22.50
CA GLU A 74 -15.23 3.21 22.04
C GLU A 74 -16.06 2.80 20.82
N LYS A 75 -17.36 3.13 20.81
CA LYS A 75 -18.22 2.83 19.67
C LYS A 75 -17.75 3.52 18.38
N THR A 76 -17.33 4.78 18.48
CA THR A 76 -16.80 5.52 17.33
C THR A 76 -15.48 4.91 16.84
N ARG A 77 -14.64 4.44 17.78
CA ARG A 77 -13.41 3.74 17.41
C ARG A 77 -13.69 2.45 16.69
N ASP A 78 -14.69 1.69 17.12
CA ASP A 78 -15.08 0.44 16.47
C ASP A 78 -15.62 0.70 15.06
N GLU A 79 -16.43 1.74 14.88
CA GLU A 79 -16.92 2.13 13.56
C GLU A 79 -15.78 2.48 12.60
N LYS A 80 -14.75 3.17 13.08
CA LYS A 80 -13.56 3.48 12.27
C LYS A 80 -12.73 2.24 11.98
N ARG A 81 -12.66 1.32 12.93
CA ARG A 81 -11.99 0.03 12.71
C ARG A 81 -12.71 -0.75 11.62
N TYR A 82 -14.03 -0.80 11.64
CA TYR A 82 -14.81 -1.49 10.61
C TYR A 82 -14.71 -0.81 9.25
N SER A 83 -14.51 0.50 9.22
CA SER A 83 -14.34 1.22 7.95
C SER A 83 -13.10 0.78 7.20
N ILE A 84 -12.07 0.25 7.88
CA ILE A 84 -10.88 -0.24 7.22
C ILE A 84 -11.16 -1.52 6.43
N TYR A 85 -12.16 -2.29 6.82
CA TYR A 85 -12.55 -3.49 6.05
C TYR A 85 -13.09 -3.11 4.69
N SER A 86 -13.88 -2.05 4.62
CA SER A 86 -14.35 -1.50 3.34
C SER A 86 -13.19 -0.98 2.49
N LEU A 87 -12.22 -0.34 3.11
CA LEU A 87 -11.01 0.13 2.42
C LEU A 87 -10.23 -1.03 1.82
N ILE A 88 -10.05 -2.11 2.57
CA ILE A 88 -9.39 -3.34 2.08
C ILE A 88 -10.15 -3.89 0.87
N GLN A 89 -11.47 -3.97 0.94
CA GLN A 89 -12.28 -4.49 -0.15
C GLN A 89 -12.17 -3.60 -1.39
N ASP A 90 -12.20 -2.28 -1.21
CA ASP A 90 -12.07 -1.34 -2.33
C ASP A 90 -10.71 -1.45 -3.01
N VAL A 91 -9.65 -1.61 -2.23
CA VAL A 91 -8.30 -1.83 -2.76
C VAL A 91 -8.24 -3.15 -3.53
N ASN A 92 -8.81 -4.22 -2.97
CA ASN A 92 -8.84 -5.50 -3.66
C ASN A 92 -9.57 -5.42 -5.00
N LYS A 93 -10.72 -4.76 -5.03
CA LYS A 93 -11.50 -4.58 -6.27
C LYS A 93 -10.74 -3.74 -7.30
N ALA A 94 -10.04 -2.71 -6.84
CA ALA A 94 -9.31 -1.81 -7.73
C ALA A 94 -8.10 -2.49 -8.37
N LEU A 95 -7.46 -3.43 -7.66
CA LEU A 95 -6.19 -4.02 -8.09
C LEU A 95 -6.31 -5.45 -8.62
N HIS A 96 -7.38 -6.19 -8.27
CA HIS A 96 -7.49 -7.60 -8.64
C HIS A 96 -7.39 -7.80 -10.15
N LEU A 97 -6.41 -8.61 -10.56
CA LEU A 97 -6.13 -8.95 -11.95
C LEU A 97 -5.93 -7.75 -12.88
N LYS A 98 -5.64 -6.58 -12.33
CA LYS A 98 -5.36 -5.39 -13.14
C LYS A 98 -3.89 -5.34 -13.51
N PRO A 99 -3.55 -5.15 -14.80
CA PRO A 99 -2.15 -4.91 -15.15
C PRO A 99 -1.75 -3.48 -14.79
N ILE A 100 -0.50 -3.31 -14.36
CA ILE A 100 0.09 -1.99 -14.12
C ILE A 100 0.98 -1.66 -15.29
N LEU A 101 0.58 -0.65 -16.09
CA LEU A 101 1.22 -0.33 -17.36
C LEU A 101 1.20 -1.58 -18.25
N GLU A 102 2.35 -2.06 -18.67
CA GLU A 102 2.48 -3.26 -19.52
C GLU A 102 2.78 -4.53 -18.74
N SER A 103 2.56 -4.52 -17.42
CA SER A 103 2.82 -5.69 -16.58
C SER A 103 1.79 -6.80 -16.82
N GLU A 104 2.10 -7.98 -16.32
CA GLU A 104 1.08 -9.01 -16.13
C GLU A 104 0.10 -8.57 -15.03
N PRO A 105 -1.09 -9.20 -14.93
CA PRO A 105 -2.06 -8.84 -13.91
C PRO A 105 -1.50 -8.93 -12.48
N ILE A 106 -1.92 -8.00 -11.63
CA ILE A 106 -1.54 -7.99 -10.22
C ILE A 106 -2.03 -9.26 -9.53
N VAL A 107 -1.16 -9.85 -8.74
CA VAL A 107 -1.50 -10.95 -7.83
C VAL A 107 -1.62 -10.35 -6.43
N LEU A 108 -2.83 -10.45 -5.86
CA LEU A 108 -3.09 -10.00 -4.51
C LEU A 108 -2.60 -11.06 -3.53
N LYS A 109 -1.83 -10.63 -2.55
CA LYS A 109 -1.42 -11.46 -1.42
C LYS A 109 -2.31 -11.15 -0.22
N SER A 110 -2.03 -11.75 0.92
CA SER A 110 -2.83 -11.56 2.13
C SER A 110 -2.79 -10.12 2.64
N SER A 111 -3.87 -9.73 3.32
CA SER A 111 -3.91 -8.51 4.13
C SER A 111 -3.79 -8.93 5.59
N LYS A 112 -2.98 -8.20 6.37
CA LYS A 112 -2.72 -8.56 7.75
C LYS A 112 -2.69 -7.30 8.59
N LYS A 113 -3.37 -7.34 9.75
CA LYS A 113 -3.33 -6.23 10.69
C LYS A 113 -1.95 -6.20 11.35
N ILE A 114 -1.26 -5.07 11.21
CA ILE A 114 0.08 -4.89 11.78
C ILE A 114 0.09 -3.94 12.96
N LEU A 115 -0.96 -3.13 13.12
CA LEU A 115 -1.07 -2.19 14.21
C LEU A 115 -2.53 -1.98 14.59
N ASP A 116 -2.77 -1.90 15.90
CA ASP A 116 -4.05 -1.55 16.50
C ASP A 116 -3.72 -0.90 17.84
N ALA A 117 -3.43 0.40 17.81
CA ALA A 117 -2.86 1.07 18.97
C ALA A 117 -3.10 2.57 18.94
N LYS A 118 -2.88 3.21 20.09
CA LYS A 118 -3.01 4.65 20.26
C LYS A 118 -1.71 5.34 19.83
N ALA A 119 -1.83 6.30 18.90
CA ALA A 119 -0.78 7.26 18.58
C ALA A 119 -0.93 8.49 19.49
N GLN A 120 -0.17 9.55 19.21
CA GLN A 120 -0.15 10.74 20.05
C GLN A 120 -1.54 11.39 20.23
N ASN A 121 -2.30 11.49 19.13
CA ASN A 121 -3.59 12.20 19.13
C ASN A 121 -4.74 11.36 18.55
N ALA A 122 -4.51 10.10 18.24
CA ALA A 122 -5.50 9.28 17.58
C ALA A 122 -5.29 7.80 17.88
N TYR A 123 -6.33 7.00 17.68
CA TYR A 123 -6.25 5.55 17.74
C TYR A 123 -6.13 5.02 16.31
N LEU A 124 -5.06 4.28 16.03
CA LEU A 124 -4.71 3.83 14.69
C LEU A 124 -4.98 2.34 14.49
N VAL A 125 -5.51 2.02 13.32
CA VAL A 125 -5.54 0.65 12.82
C VAL A 125 -4.85 0.65 11.47
N ILE A 126 -3.86 -0.23 11.30
CA ILE A 126 -3.08 -0.35 10.06
C ILE A 126 -3.09 -1.79 9.59
N PHE A 127 -3.47 -1.99 8.32
CA PHE A 127 -3.33 -3.27 7.64
C PHE A 127 -2.26 -3.16 6.58
N GLN A 128 -1.46 -4.19 6.45
CA GLN A 128 -0.46 -4.33 5.40
C GLN A 128 -0.97 -5.32 4.37
N LYS A 129 -1.06 -4.87 3.13
CA LYS A 129 -1.40 -5.72 1.99
C LYS A 129 -0.23 -5.79 1.04
N ASN A 130 0.22 -7.00 0.75
CA ASN A 130 1.27 -7.22 -0.23
C ASN A 130 0.67 -7.55 -1.58
N ILE A 131 1.27 -6.99 -2.61
CA ILE A 131 0.92 -7.29 -4.01
C ILE A 131 2.18 -7.56 -4.80
N GLU A 132 2.05 -8.32 -5.86
CA GLU A 132 3.15 -8.56 -6.78
C GLU A 132 2.66 -8.62 -8.21
N PHE A 133 3.53 -8.28 -9.15
CA PHE A 133 3.25 -8.41 -10.57
C PHE A 133 4.54 -8.56 -11.35
N THR A 134 4.46 -9.23 -12.47
CA THR A 134 5.60 -9.51 -13.34
C THR A 134 5.70 -8.45 -14.41
N VAL A 135 6.90 -7.94 -14.63
CA VAL A 135 7.20 -6.98 -15.68
C VAL A 135 8.30 -7.51 -16.58
N GLU A 136 8.35 -6.99 -17.81
CA GLU A 136 9.43 -7.30 -18.71
C GLU A 136 10.69 -6.52 -18.32
N THR A 137 11.83 -7.18 -18.49
CA THR A 137 13.15 -6.58 -18.32
C THR A 137 14.08 -7.22 -19.34
N ASN A 138 15.23 -6.64 -19.58
CA ASN A 138 16.22 -7.23 -20.47
C ASN A 138 17.62 -7.11 -19.85
N LEU A 139 17.95 -8.10 -19.04
CA LEU A 139 19.24 -8.16 -18.37
C LEU A 139 20.39 -8.42 -19.35
N LEU A 140 20.10 -9.18 -20.42
CA LEU A 140 21.09 -9.46 -21.46
C LEU A 140 21.47 -8.20 -22.24
N GLU A 141 20.51 -7.35 -22.54
CA GLU A 141 20.76 -6.07 -23.22
C GLU A 141 21.65 -5.17 -22.38
N GLY A 142 21.41 -5.12 -21.06
CA GLY A 142 22.25 -4.36 -20.14
C GLY A 142 23.69 -4.84 -20.12
N GLU A 143 23.89 -6.15 -20.18
CA GLU A 143 25.22 -6.74 -20.26
C GLU A 143 25.95 -6.42 -21.56
N LEU A 144 25.21 -6.36 -22.68
CA LEU A 144 25.79 -6.10 -23.99
C LEU A 144 26.21 -4.65 -24.18
N ILE A 145 25.68 -3.73 -23.41
CA ILE A 145 26.00 -2.30 -23.50
C ILE A 145 27.30 -2.00 -22.79
N GLU A 146 27.69 -2.80 -21.86
CA GLU A 146 28.97 -2.69 -21.16
C GLU A 146 30.12 -3.16 -22.06
#